data_26b9e1b7f162bf837d2c77280976baec
#
_entry.id   26b9e1b7f162bf837d2c77280976baec
#
_cell.length_a   1.000
_cell.length_b   1.000
_cell.length_c   1.000
_cell.angle_alpha   90.00
_cell.angle_beta   90.00
_cell.angle_gamma   90.00
#
_symmetry.space_group_name_H-M   'P 1'
#
loop_
_entity.id
_entity.type
_entity.pdbx_description
1 polymer ?
#
loop_
_entity_poly.entity_id
_entity_poly.type
_entity_poly.pdbx_seq_one_letter_code
_entity_poly.pdbx_strand_id
1 'polypeptide(L)'
;CGKDYEILLEQALARGQSMACVAKVQQHGIGFDINLVEDFNNYWPHVKDAVIQRFNNKIGLWDSNSKFCYDKFEELIKRLDLLGEWPRTPKGKLKTNKETLEIYDDSYNEIKLLKQINNLTNSGKLADYVMSEDGRYRPYGGFKMFGTHTGRCTPTSKWPYGAAKWSRNFMRPAFGNVYAYLDFKSEEPFISAMLSGDQNLLAAYNSGDVYLHTAKLAGLAPPHATDKTHSDIRTIFKVIVLSSNYGAGAYSIAKKLKKFGKTYSETAGLIKTYKELYKVYFNWIDDRSNHALMHGFISSSLGWDRRFAKNAFINPRSLMNWSIQAESAEVLRNALIRLIDAGIKVCAMVHDAFLIECPVPEHKDQIRVAKQCMIDAARYIVGGTIMVDEEIYFKNCVQLNKQGKPNKDQEIFDLIFEEINKFKKLKYSQVPTDNMVRGITINY
;
A
#
# COMPACT_ATOMS: atom_id res chain seq x y z
N CYS A 1 -19.78 -3.50 -36.90
CA CYS A 1 -18.42 -4.14 -36.93
C CYS A 1 -17.27 -3.15 -37.07
N GLY A 2 -17.41 -2.00 -37.81
CA GLY A 2 -16.28 -1.09 -38.05
C GLY A 2 -15.81 -0.29 -36.82
N LYS A 3 -16.71 0.23 -36.00
CA LYS A 3 -16.35 1.03 -34.81
C LYS A 3 -15.60 0.21 -33.71
N ASP A 4 -15.85 -1.08 -33.64
CA ASP A 4 -15.20 -1.92 -32.63
C ASP A 4 -13.69 -2.15 -32.93
N TYR A 5 -13.27 -2.11 -34.20
CA TYR A 5 -11.87 -2.31 -34.57
C TYR A 5 -11.01 -1.08 -34.34
N GLU A 6 -11.51 0.15 -34.56
CA GLU A 6 -10.75 1.38 -34.30
C GLU A 6 -10.48 1.56 -32.82
N ILE A 7 -11.50 1.36 -31.95
CA ILE A 7 -11.35 1.41 -30.52
C ILE A 7 -10.36 0.35 -30.03
N LEU A 8 -10.39 -0.87 -30.56
CA LEU A 8 -9.45 -1.94 -30.23
C LEU A 8 -8.01 -1.60 -30.62
N LEU A 9 -7.77 -0.94 -31.73
CA LEU A 9 -6.44 -0.55 -32.20
C LEU A 9 -5.82 0.52 -31.28
N GLU A 10 -6.56 1.61 -31.01
CA GLU A 10 -6.10 2.68 -30.11
C GLU A 10 -5.76 2.13 -28.72
N GLN A 11 -6.60 1.26 -28.19
CA GLN A 11 -6.37 0.60 -26.89
C GLN A 11 -5.15 -0.32 -26.92
N ALA A 12 -4.96 -1.07 -28.00
CA ALA A 12 -3.79 -1.93 -28.17
C ALA A 12 -2.51 -1.11 -28.23
N LEU A 13 -2.52 0.02 -28.96
CA LEU A 13 -1.38 0.95 -29.04
C LEU A 13 -1.07 1.58 -27.69
N ALA A 14 -2.07 2.09 -26.97
CA ALA A 14 -1.89 2.69 -25.64
C ALA A 14 -1.34 1.66 -24.62
N ARG A 15 -1.81 0.41 -24.68
CA ARG A 15 -1.29 -0.68 -23.84
C ARG A 15 0.13 -1.06 -24.23
N GLY A 16 0.45 -1.13 -25.52
CA GLY A 16 1.80 -1.35 -26.02
C GLY A 16 2.76 -0.24 -25.57
N GLN A 17 2.36 1.02 -25.67
CA GLN A 17 3.13 2.16 -25.21
C GLN A 17 3.37 2.10 -23.68
N SER A 18 2.35 1.76 -22.90
CA SER A 18 2.50 1.61 -21.45
C SER A 18 3.49 0.49 -21.08
N MET A 19 3.55 -0.60 -21.83
CA MET A 19 4.54 -1.66 -21.65
C MET A 19 5.97 -1.17 -21.94
N ALA A 20 6.16 -0.39 -23.01
CA ALA A 20 7.44 0.24 -23.31
C ALA A 20 7.87 1.21 -22.19
N CYS A 21 6.94 1.97 -21.63
CA CYS A 21 7.19 2.85 -20.49
C CYS A 21 7.62 2.05 -19.22
N VAL A 22 6.99 0.91 -18.94
CA VAL A 22 7.40 0.03 -17.84
C VAL A 22 8.81 -0.51 -18.05
N ALA A 23 9.21 -0.83 -19.29
CA ALA A 23 10.59 -1.21 -19.57
C ALA A 23 11.59 -0.09 -19.21
N LYS A 24 11.25 1.19 -19.48
CA LYS A 24 12.06 2.33 -19.05
C LYS A 24 12.13 2.46 -17.52
N VAL A 25 11.02 2.24 -16.80
CA VAL A 25 11.01 2.20 -15.33
C VAL A 25 11.96 1.14 -14.80
N GLN A 26 11.94 -0.07 -15.38
CA GLN A 26 12.83 -1.16 -15.01
C GLN A 26 14.30 -0.84 -15.33
N GLN A 27 14.56 -0.19 -16.45
CA GLN A 27 15.89 0.25 -16.85
C GLN A 27 16.44 1.32 -15.88
N HIS A 28 15.63 2.28 -15.45
CA HIS A 28 16.01 3.25 -14.43
C HIS A 28 16.35 2.56 -13.12
N GLY A 29 15.53 1.61 -12.69
CA GLY A 29 15.71 0.90 -11.42
C GLY A 29 15.59 1.81 -10.20
N ILE A 30 15.85 1.24 -9.03
CA ILE A 30 15.82 1.93 -7.74
C ILE A 30 17.20 1.89 -7.14
N GLY A 31 17.73 3.06 -6.71
CA GLY A 31 19.01 3.16 -5.98
C GLY A 31 18.80 2.77 -4.51
N PHE A 32 19.84 2.14 -3.95
CA PHE A 32 19.89 1.70 -2.56
C PHE A 32 21.17 2.16 -1.88
N ASP A 33 21.11 2.32 -0.57
CA ASP A 33 22.28 2.46 0.27
C ASP A 33 22.94 1.08 0.43
N ILE A 34 23.99 0.84 -0.36
CA ILE A 34 24.68 -0.46 -0.43
C ILE A 34 25.16 -0.89 0.95
N ASN A 35 25.75 0.05 1.72
CA ASN A 35 26.28 -0.25 3.04
C ASN A 35 25.18 -0.75 4.00
N LEU A 36 24.00 -0.10 3.98
CA LEU A 36 22.88 -0.52 4.80
C LEU A 36 22.34 -1.88 4.37
N VAL A 37 22.27 -2.14 3.06
CA VAL A 37 21.82 -3.44 2.53
C VAL A 37 22.79 -4.55 2.91
N GLU A 38 24.10 -4.35 2.76
CA GLU A 38 25.14 -5.30 3.15
C GLU A 38 25.12 -5.57 4.65
N ASP A 39 25.03 -4.52 5.46
CA ASP A 39 24.91 -4.65 6.91
C ASP A 39 23.69 -5.49 7.30
N PHE A 40 22.54 -5.20 6.70
CA PHE A 40 21.35 -5.98 6.95
C PHE A 40 21.54 -7.45 6.54
N ASN A 41 22.02 -7.71 5.34
CA ASN A 41 22.21 -9.06 4.83
C ASN A 41 23.19 -9.88 5.67
N ASN A 42 24.28 -9.25 6.10
CA ASN A 42 25.33 -9.91 6.88
C ASN A 42 24.94 -10.17 8.33
N TYR A 43 24.15 -9.28 8.94
CA TYR A 43 23.90 -9.32 10.37
C TYR A 43 22.46 -9.66 10.77
N TRP A 44 21.47 -9.49 9.89
CA TRP A 44 20.08 -9.84 10.19
C TRP A 44 19.88 -11.25 10.72
N PRO A 45 20.48 -12.31 10.15
CA PRO A 45 20.35 -13.66 10.68
C PRO A 45 20.80 -13.80 12.15
N HIS A 46 21.75 -12.97 12.59
CA HIS A 46 22.32 -13.01 13.94
C HIS A 46 21.53 -12.18 14.97
N VAL A 47 20.82 -11.16 14.53
CA VAL A 47 20.08 -10.24 15.43
C VAL A 47 18.57 -10.43 15.40
N LYS A 48 18.06 -11.25 14.48
CA LYS A 48 16.62 -11.48 14.28
C LYS A 48 15.90 -11.84 15.56
N ASP A 49 16.45 -12.75 16.34
CA ASP A 49 15.83 -13.21 17.59
C ASP A 49 15.82 -12.10 18.65
N ALA A 50 16.88 -11.31 18.77
CA ALA A 50 16.91 -10.15 19.65
C ALA A 50 15.83 -9.12 19.29
N VAL A 51 15.65 -8.86 17.99
CA VAL A 51 14.59 -7.96 17.49
C VAL A 51 13.21 -8.52 17.82
N ILE A 52 12.96 -9.82 17.58
CA ILE A 52 11.69 -10.47 17.92
C ILE A 52 11.41 -10.34 19.42
N GLN A 53 12.39 -10.60 20.30
CA GLN A 53 12.21 -10.51 21.73
C GLN A 53 11.90 -9.07 22.20
N ARG A 54 12.49 -8.04 21.59
CA ARG A 54 12.12 -6.65 21.89
C ARG A 54 10.65 -6.33 21.57
N PHE A 55 10.12 -6.86 20.49
CA PHE A 55 8.69 -6.75 20.19
C PHE A 55 7.86 -7.63 21.11
N ASN A 56 8.35 -8.84 21.43
CA ASN A 56 7.67 -9.80 22.28
C ASN A 56 7.45 -9.26 23.70
N ASN A 57 8.33 -8.43 24.23
CA ASN A 57 8.16 -7.75 25.52
C ASN A 57 6.85 -6.93 25.60
N LYS A 58 6.26 -6.57 24.45
CA LYS A 58 4.99 -5.83 24.39
C LYS A 58 3.75 -6.74 24.29
N ILE A 59 3.89 -7.98 23.79
CA ILE A 59 2.72 -8.83 23.52
C ILE A 59 2.84 -10.26 24.10
N GLY A 60 4.05 -10.73 24.40
CA GLY A 60 4.29 -11.98 25.12
C GLY A 60 3.95 -13.27 24.37
N LEU A 61 3.98 -13.29 23.02
CA LEU A 61 3.55 -14.42 22.21
C LEU A 61 4.67 -15.38 21.77
N TRP A 62 5.94 -15.06 22.06
CA TRP A 62 7.09 -15.93 21.76
C TRP A 62 7.77 -16.37 23.06
N ASP A 63 8.37 -17.54 23.03
CA ASP A 63 9.23 -18.00 24.12
C ASP A 63 10.65 -17.39 24.04
N SER A 64 11.53 -17.77 24.98
CA SER A 64 12.92 -17.31 25.02
C SER A 64 13.76 -17.70 23.80
N ASN A 65 13.33 -18.70 23.04
CA ASN A 65 13.96 -19.17 21.81
C ASN A 65 13.33 -18.57 20.57
N SER A 66 12.54 -17.50 20.72
CA SER A 66 11.80 -16.83 19.63
C SER A 66 10.85 -17.74 18.87
N LYS A 67 10.35 -18.81 19.51
CA LYS A 67 9.34 -19.69 18.97
C LYS A 67 7.95 -19.18 19.37
N PHE A 68 7.05 -19.11 18.40
CA PHE A 68 5.67 -18.65 18.60
C PHE A 68 4.88 -19.63 19.49
N CYS A 69 4.28 -19.11 20.57
CA CYS A 69 3.51 -19.88 21.54
C CYS A 69 2.02 -19.77 21.23
N TYR A 70 1.47 -20.83 20.67
CA TYR A 70 0.06 -20.85 20.23
C TYR A 70 -0.92 -20.67 21.41
N ASP A 71 -0.63 -21.30 22.56
CA ASP A 71 -1.49 -21.21 23.74
C ASP A 71 -1.60 -19.76 24.26
N LYS A 72 -0.47 -19.04 24.31
CA LYS A 72 -0.45 -17.62 24.64
C LYS A 72 -1.23 -16.76 23.65
N PHE A 73 -1.20 -17.16 22.38
CA PHE A 73 -2.01 -16.50 21.35
C PHE A 73 -3.51 -16.74 21.58
N GLU A 74 -3.90 -17.96 21.93
CA GLU A 74 -5.31 -18.27 22.24
C GLU A 74 -5.78 -17.50 23.50
N GLU A 75 -4.95 -17.38 24.53
CA GLU A 75 -5.20 -16.54 25.70
C GLU A 75 -5.33 -15.05 25.34
N LEU A 76 -4.48 -14.54 24.44
CA LEU A 76 -4.61 -13.17 23.94
C LEU A 76 -5.97 -12.97 23.25
N ILE A 77 -6.36 -13.86 22.33
CA ILE A 77 -7.63 -13.77 21.62
C ILE A 77 -8.82 -13.85 22.58
N LYS A 78 -8.73 -14.68 23.63
CA LYS A 78 -9.73 -14.75 24.70
C LYS A 78 -9.82 -13.43 25.49
N ARG A 79 -8.67 -12.86 25.87
CA ARG A 79 -8.60 -11.57 26.59
C ARG A 79 -9.16 -10.40 25.78
N LEU A 80 -9.03 -10.45 24.44
CA LEU A 80 -9.60 -9.46 23.53
C LEU A 80 -11.11 -9.70 23.26
N ASP A 81 -11.71 -10.70 23.90
CA ASP A 81 -13.11 -11.12 23.69
C ASP A 81 -13.43 -11.45 22.21
N LEU A 82 -12.48 -12.11 21.54
CA LEU A 82 -12.59 -12.48 20.13
C LEU A 82 -12.66 -14.00 19.91
N LEU A 83 -12.56 -14.82 20.95
CA LEU A 83 -12.40 -16.28 20.83
C LEU A 83 -13.54 -16.95 20.05
N GLY A 84 -14.79 -16.51 20.31
CA GLY A 84 -15.98 -17.04 19.65
C GLY A 84 -16.14 -16.62 18.18
N GLU A 85 -15.45 -15.55 17.78
CA GLU A 85 -15.56 -14.95 16.45
C GLU A 85 -14.32 -15.17 15.58
N TRP A 86 -13.21 -15.62 16.20
CA TRP A 86 -11.94 -15.76 15.51
C TRP A 86 -11.97 -16.91 14.50
N PRO A 87 -11.54 -16.69 13.25
CA PRO A 87 -11.52 -17.74 12.23
C PRO A 87 -10.64 -18.92 12.63
N ARG A 88 -11.15 -20.13 12.39
CA ARG A 88 -10.41 -21.37 12.68
C ARG A 88 -10.01 -22.11 11.42
N THR A 89 -8.93 -22.87 11.52
CA THR A 89 -8.53 -23.84 10.49
C THR A 89 -9.47 -25.03 10.48
N PRO A 90 -9.48 -25.89 9.45
CA PRO A 90 -10.27 -27.13 9.44
C PRO A 90 -9.96 -28.07 10.63
N LYS A 91 -8.76 -27.95 11.24
CA LYS A 91 -8.36 -28.70 12.44
C LYS A 91 -8.72 -27.97 13.75
N GLY A 92 -9.57 -26.95 13.71
CA GLY A 92 -10.04 -26.22 14.89
C GLY A 92 -9.10 -25.17 15.48
N LYS A 93 -7.85 -25.05 15.00
CA LYS A 93 -6.90 -24.05 15.50
C LYS A 93 -7.26 -22.64 15.01
N LEU A 94 -7.03 -21.61 15.85
CA LEU A 94 -7.18 -20.22 15.47
C LEU A 94 -6.22 -19.87 14.30
N LYS A 95 -6.72 -19.18 13.27
CA LYS A 95 -5.90 -18.75 12.14
C LYS A 95 -4.98 -17.60 12.53
N THR A 96 -3.72 -17.65 12.06
CA THR A 96 -2.69 -16.60 12.26
C THR A 96 -2.20 -16.03 10.92
N ASN A 97 -2.90 -16.36 9.82
CA ASN A 97 -2.53 -15.89 8.49
C ASN A 97 -2.84 -14.38 8.32
N LYS A 98 -2.18 -13.78 7.35
CA LYS A 98 -2.23 -12.34 7.08
C LYS A 98 -3.68 -11.84 6.95
N GLU A 99 -4.50 -12.53 6.17
CA GLU A 99 -5.90 -12.16 5.88
C GLU A 99 -6.75 -12.12 7.17
N THR A 100 -6.51 -13.05 8.09
CA THR A 100 -7.22 -13.06 9.38
C THR A 100 -6.75 -11.90 10.27
N LEU A 101 -5.44 -11.66 10.34
CA LEU A 101 -4.92 -10.56 11.16
C LEU A 101 -5.39 -9.20 10.63
N GLU A 102 -5.52 -9.03 9.32
CA GLU A 102 -6.01 -7.79 8.68
C GLU A 102 -7.46 -7.45 9.00
N ILE A 103 -8.26 -8.42 9.43
CA ILE A 103 -9.62 -8.14 9.89
C ILE A 103 -9.62 -7.30 11.18
N TYR A 104 -8.60 -7.49 12.03
CA TYR A 104 -8.58 -6.98 13.41
C TYR A 104 -7.42 -6.00 13.69
N ASP A 105 -6.41 -5.86 12.81
CA ASP A 105 -5.21 -5.08 13.08
C ASP A 105 -5.45 -3.57 13.21
N ASP A 106 -6.43 -3.02 12.51
CA ASP A 106 -6.84 -1.62 12.69
C ASP A 106 -7.54 -1.39 14.04
N SER A 107 -8.07 -2.45 14.64
CA SER A 107 -8.87 -2.40 15.86
C SER A 107 -8.10 -2.78 17.13
N TYR A 108 -7.08 -3.62 17.04
CA TYR A 108 -6.34 -4.14 18.18
C TYR A 108 -4.85 -3.99 17.97
N ASN A 109 -4.20 -3.22 18.85
CA ASN A 109 -2.76 -2.93 18.76
C ASN A 109 -1.90 -4.20 18.85
N GLU A 110 -2.31 -5.16 19.65
CA GLU A 110 -1.62 -6.45 19.82
C GLU A 110 -1.65 -7.25 18.50
N ILE A 111 -2.78 -7.28 17.82
CA ILE A 111 -2.92 -7.95 16.52
C ILE A 111 -2.11 -7.23 15.45
N LYS A 112 -2.12 -5.89 15.47
CA LYS A 112 -1.29 -5.08 14.59
C LYS A 112 0.20 -5.37 14.79
N LEU A 113 0.65 -5.45 16.04
CA LEU A 113 2.03 -5.76 16.37
C LEU A 113 2.41 -7.20 15.96
N LEU A 114 1.53 -8.18 16.19
CA LEU A 114 1.71 -9.55 15.70
C LEU A 114 1.88 -9.59 14.18
N LYS A 115 1.04 -8.88 13.44
CA LYS A 115 1.16 -8.78 11.98
C LYS A 115 2.49 -8.15 11.56
N GLN A 116 2.94 -7.11 12.25
CA GLN A 116 4.24 -6.47 11.99
C GLN A 116 5.40 -7.43 12.19
N ILE A 117 5.40 -8.19 13.29
CA ILE A 117 6.45 -9.19 13.56
C ILE A 117 6.42 -10.31 12.50
N ASN A 118 5.24 -10.81 12.15
CA ASN A 118 5.11 -11.81 11.09
C ASN A 118 5.65 -11.29 9.73
N ASN A 119 5.37 -10.04 9.39
CA ASN A 119 5.92 -9.43 8.19
C ASN A 119 7.44 -9.29 8.26
N LEU A 120 7.97 -8.89 9.42
CA LEU A 120 9.40 -8.75 9.64
C LEU A 120 10.13 -10.10 9.55
N THR A 121 9.60 -11.13 10.21
CA THR A 121 10.20 -12.48 10.20
C THR A 121 10.20 -13.13 8.82
N ASN A 122 9.19 -12.80 8.00
CA ASN A 122 9.07 -13.27 6.62
C ASN A 122 9.84 -12.40 5.61
N SER A 123 10.33 -11.22 6.02
CA SER A 123 11.08 -10.29 5.16
C SER A 123 12.58 -10.64 5.08
N GLY A 124 13.02 -11.72 5.68
CA GLY A 124 14.42 -12.11 5.81
C GLY A 124 15.19 -12.42 4.51
N LYS A 125 14.64 -12.04 3.34
CA LYS A 125 15.26 -12.29 2.03
C LYS A 125 15.55 -10.98 1.28
N LEU A 126 16.17 -9.99 1.93
CA LEU A 126 16.84 -8.93 1.17
C LEU A 126 18.17 -9.44 0.57
N ALA A 127 18.61 -10.62 0.97
CA ALA A 127 19.90 -11.21 0.64
C ALA A 127 20.09 -11.66 -0.82
N ASP A 128 19.00 -11.88 -1.56
CA ASP A 128 19.05 -12.50 -2.89
C ASP A 128 19.12 -11.47 -4.03
N TYR A 129 19.35 -10.18 -3.73
CA TYR A 129 19.33 -9.12 -4.75
C TYR A 129 20.73 -8.79 -5.24
N VAL A 130 20.94 -9.08 -6.52
CA VAL A 130 22.10 -8.57 -7.25
C VAL A 130 21.84 -7.11 -7.59
N MET A 131 22.58 -6.20 -6.95
CA MET A 131 22.60 -4.80 -7.36
C MET A 131 23.62 -4.60 -8.48
N SER A 132 23.29 -3.70 -9.42
CA SER A 132 24.25 -3.28 -10.43
C SER A 132 25.42 -2.49 -9.77
N GLU A 133 26.55 -2.38 -10.43
CA GLU A 133 27.75 -1.64 -9.94
C GLU A 133 27.44 -0.19 -9.53
N ASP A 134 26.42 0.42 -10.14
CA ASP A 134 25.96 1.77 -9.80
C ASP A 134 25.06 1.83 -8.55
N GLY A 135 24.92 0.74 -7.80
CA GLY A 135 24.09 0.66 -6.59
C GLY A 135 22.57 0.65 -6.85
N ARG A 136 22.17 0.37 -8.09
CA ARG A 136 20.76 0.32 -8.47
C ARG A 136 20.28 -1.12 -8.64
N TYR A 137 19.09 -1.38 -8.15
CA TYR A 137 18.39 -2.62 -8.41
C TYR A 137 17.51 -2.48 -9.65
N ARG A 138 17.73 -3.34 -10.63
CA ARG A 138 16.98 -3.41 -11.89
C ARG A 138 16.41 -4.81 -12.05
N PRO A 139 15.22 -5.07 -11.49
CA PRO A 139 14.64 -6.42 -11.56
C PRO A 139 14.27 -6.76 -13.01
N TYR A 140 14.84 -7.84 -13.52
CA TYR A 140 14.37 -8.39 -14.79
C TYR A 140 12.91 -8.86 -14.64
N GLY A 141 12.02 -8.34 -15.50
CA GLY A 141 10.59 -8.65 -15.43
C GLY A 141 9.94 -8.23 -14.10
N GLY A 142 10.38 -7.12 -13.48
CA GLY A 142 9.96 -6.67 -12.15
C GLY A 142 8.47 -6.36 -12.01
N PHE A 143 7.76 -6.18 -13.14
CA PHE A 143 6.33 -5.92 -13.17
C PHE A 143 5.61 -6.87 -14.12
N LYS A 144 4.49 -7.42 -13.66
CA LYS A 144 3.51 -8.11 -14.47
C LYS A 144 2.44 -7.10 -14.87
N MET A 145 2.52 -6.61 -16.12
CA MET A 145 1.48 -5.77 -16.68
C MET A 145 0.17 -6.55 -16.76
N PHE A 146 -0.95 -5.87 -16.50
CA PHE A 146 -2.27 -6.49 -16.48
C PHE A 146 -2.36 -7.71 -15.56
N GLY A 147 -1.67 -7.68 -14.42
CA GLY A 147 -1.54 -8.79 -13.47
C GLY A 147 -2.80 -9.15 -12.71
N THR A 148 -3.83 -8.30 -12.76
CA THR A 148 -5.14 -8.52 -12.13
C THR A 148 -6.26 -8.49 -13.16
N HIS A 149 -7.42 -8.99 -12.77
CA HIS A 149 -8.63 -8.92 -13.62
C HIS A 149 -9.14 -7.49 -13.84
N THR A 150 -8.68 -6.51 -13.07
CA THR A 150 -8.93 -5.08 -13.24
C THR A 150 -7.87 -4.40 -14.11
N GLY A 151 -6.92 -5.14 -14.67
CA GLY A 151 -5.86 -4.60 -15.52
C GLY A 151 -4.75 -3.86 -14.75
N ARG A 152 -4.69 -3.94 -13.41
CA ARG A 152 -3.62 -3.33 -12.63
C ARG A 152 -2.28 -4.02 -12.90
N CYS A 153 -1.22 -3.22 -12.94
CA CYS A 153 0.14 -3.69 -12.91
C CYS A 153 0.48 -4.22 -11.51
N THR A 154 1.11 -5.38 -11.44
CA THR A 154 1.52 -5.98 -10.17
C THR A 154 3.02 -6.29 -10.17
N PRO A 155 3.72 -6.12 -9.04
CA PRO A 155 5.10 -6.56 -8.94
C PRO A 155 5.18 -8.09 -9.02
N THR A 156 6.22 -8.61 -9.68
CA THR A 156 6.51 -10.05 -9.79
C THR A 156 7.15 -10.60 -8.52
N SER A 157 7.81 -9.73 -7.75
CA SER A 157 8.40 -10.04 -6.44
C SER A 157 7.98 -9.02 -5.40
N LYS A 158 8.03 -9.42 -4.12
CA LYS A 158 7.73 -8.48 -3.02
C LYS A 158 8.74 -7.33 -2.97
N TRP A 159 10.01 -7.60 -3.20
CA TRP A 159 11.07 -6.60 -3.16
C TRP A 159 11.42 -6.11 -4.57
N PRO A 160 11.67 -4.80 -4.75
CA PRO A 160 11.45 -3.71 -3.79
C PRO A 160 10.01 -3.16 -3.81
N TYR A 161 9.22 -3.48 -4.82
CA TYR A 161 7.96 -2.81 -5.13
C TYR A 161 6.80 -3.17 -4.20
N GLY A 162 6.78 -4.40 -3.68
CA GLY A 162 5.77 -4.88 -2.72
C GLY A 162 6.33 -5.11 -1.31
N ALA A 163 7.49 -4.53 -1.01
CA ALA A 163 8.15 -4.69 0.28
C ALA A 163 7.43 -3.94 1.41
N ALA A 164 7.66 -4.38 2.65
CA ALA A 164 7.15 -3.68 3.82
C ALA A 164 7.70 -2.25 3.88
N LYS A 165 6.88 -1.29 4.34
CA LYS A 165 7.24 0.14 4.32
C LYS A 165 8.54 0.46 5.04
N TRP A 166 8.85 -0.23 6.15
CA TRP A 166 10.10 -0.04 6.88
C TRP A 166 11.35 -0.26 6.00
N SER A 167 11.28 -1.15 5.02
CA SER A 167 12.41 -1.43 4.12
C SER A 167 12.64 -0.35 3.05
N ARG A 168 11.75 0.62 2.90
CA ARG A 168 11.98 1.79 2.05
C ARG A 168 13.15 2.64 2.51
N ASN A 169 13.54 2.54 3.80
CA ASN A 169 14.73 3.19 4.35
C ASN A 169 16.06 2.78 3.66
N PHE A 170 16.09 1.64 3.00
CA PHE A 170 17.24 1.25 2.17
C PHE A 170 17.33 2.03 0.85
N MET A 171 16.19 2.60 0.37
CA MET A 171 16.17 3.33 -0.89
C MET A 171 16.89 4.66 -0.74
N ARG A 172 17.76 4.96 -1.71
CA ARG A 172 18.56 6.17 -1.75
C ARG A 172 18.69 6.67 -3.18
N PRO A 173 18.41 7.96 -3.47
CA PRO A 173 18.65 8.54 -4.78
C PRO A 173 20.15 8.60 -5.10
N ALA A 174 20.47 8.71 -6.38
CA ALA A 174 21.85 8.97 -6.80
C ALA A 174 22.36 10.29 -6.21
N PHE A 175 23.70 10.40 -6.11
CA PHE A 175 24.31 11.64 -5.64
C PHE A 175 23.88 12.85 -6.50
N GLY A 176 23.50 13.92 -5.85
CA GLY A 176 22.98 15.13 -6.53
C GLY A 176 21.50 15.06 -6.92
N ASN A 177 20.79 13.95 -6.64
CA ASN A 177 19.38 13.78 -6.90
C ASN A 177 18.54 13.69 -5.62
N VAL A 178 17.23 13.80 -5.79
CA VAL A 178 16.21 13.49 -4.77
C VAL A 178 15.26 12.44 -5.32
N TYR A 179 14.64 11.67 -4.42
CA TYR A 179 13.40 10.95 -4.73
C TYR A 179 12.21 11.82 -4.38
N ALA A 180 11.19 11.79 -5.24
CA ALA A 180 9.86 12.28 -4.91
C ALA A 180 8.86 11.12 -5.08
N TYR A 181 8.10 10.85 -4.01
CA TYR A 181 6.99 9.91 -4.01
C TYR A 181 5.71 10.70 -4.20
N LEU A 182 5.03 10.48 -5.32
CA LEU A 182 3.84 11.20 -5.75
C LEU A 182 2.65 10.23 -5.72
N ASP A 183 1.63 10.53 -4.92
CA ASP A 183 0.50 9.65 -4.62
C ASP A 183 -0.83 10.33 -5.00
N PHE A 184 -1.72 9.62 -5.67
CA PHE A 184 -3.06 10.10 -5.94
C PHE A 184 -3.87 10.14 -4.64
N LYS A 185 -4.19 11.33 -4.17
CA LYS A 185 -4.90 11.51 -2.91
C LYS A 185 -6.31 10.95 -2.99
N SER A 186 -6.59 9.92 -2.20
CA SER A 186 -7.92 9.28 -2.14
C SER A 186 -8.47 8.93 -3.53
N GLU A 187 -7.69 8.22 -4.35
CA GLU A 187 -8.00 7.93 -5.76
C GLU A 187 -9.36 7.25 -5.93
N GLU A 188 -9.63 6.17 -5.18
CA GLU A 188 -10.89 5.43 -5.32
C GLU A 188 -12.13 6.29 -5.04
N PRO A 189 -12.24 7.09 -3.97
CA PRO A 189 -13.31 8.05 -3.77
C PRO A 189 -13.48 9.08 -4.89
N PHE A 190 -12.37 9.60 -5.41
CA PHE A 190 -12.40 10.54 -6.53
C PHE A 190 -13.00 9.90 -7.78
N ILE A 191 -12.45 8.75 -8.20
CA ILE A 191 -12.93 8.02 -9.39
C ILE A 191 -14.40 7.63 -9.20
N SER A 192 -14.79 7.20 -8.00
CA SER A 192 -16.18 6.87 -7.68
C SER A 192 -17.12 8.06 -7.90
N ALA A 193 -16.72 9.24 -7.43
CA ALA A 193 -17.50 10.47 -7.61
C ALA A 193 -17.62 10.87 -9.08
N MET A 194 -16.51 10.79 -9.82
CA MET A 194 -16.49 11.18 -11.25
C MET A 194 -17.34 10.23 -12.10
N LEU A 195 -17.19 8.92 -11.93
CA LEU A 195 -17.90 7.93 -12.74
C LEU A 195 -19.40 7.89 -12.44
N SER A 196 -19.79 8.07 -11.18
CA SER A 196 -21.20 8.05 -10.77
C SER A 196 -21.91 9.39 -10.97
N GLY A 197 -21.16 10.49 -11.02
CA GLY A 197 -21.70 11.85 -10.98
C GLY A 197 -22.25 12.27 -9.63
N ASP A 198 -21.92 11.54 -8.54
CA ASP A 198 -22.42 11.83 -7.18
C ASP A 198 -21.75 13.09 -6.62
N GLN A 199 -22.52 14.19 -6.58
CA GLN A 199 -22.05 15.49 -6.12
C GLN A 199 -21.71 15.52 -4.61
N ASN A 200 -22.42 14.72 -3.80
CA ASN A 200 -22.12 14.61 -2.38
C ASN A 200 -20.77 13.93 -2.14
N LEU A 201 -20.47 12.87 -2.93
CA LEU A 201 -19.19 12.19 -2.86
C LEU A 201 -18.05 13.07 -3.39
N LEU A 202 -18.31 13.86 -4.44
CA LEU A 202 -17.34 14.84 -4.94
C LEU A 202 -17.08 15.95 -3.91
N ALA A 203 -18.10 16.44 -3.23
CA ALA A 203 -17.94 17.40 -2.14
C ALA A 203 -17.15 16.82 -0.97
N ALA A 204 -17.40 15.56 -0.63
CA ALA A 204 -16.62 14.83 0.38
C ALA A 204 -15.14 14.71 -0.01
N TYR A 205 -14.85 14.37 -1.26
CA TYR A 205 -13.49 14.33 -1.78
C TYR A 205 -12.82 15.72 -1.68
N ASN A 206 -13.48 16.75 -2.15
CA ASN A 206 -12.95 18.12 -2.16
C ASN A 206 -12.75 18.71 -0.74
N SER A 207 -13.42 18.15 0.28
CA SER A 207 -13.17 18.52 1.68
C SER A 207 -11.78 18.14 2.21
N GLY A 208 -11.08 17.26 1.48
CA GLY A 208 -9.75 16.74 1.83
C GLY A 208 -9.74 15.55 2.79
N ASP A 209 -10.86 15.22 3.44
CA ASP A 209 -11.03 14.04 4.30
C ASP A 209 -12.44 13.45 4.14
N VAL A 210 -12.58 12.54 3.18
CA VAL A 210 -13.84 11.87 2.83
C VAL A 210 -14.50 11.22 4.05
N TYR A 211 -13.72 10.60 4.92
CA TYR A 211 -14.25 9.86 6.07
C TYR A 211 -14.84 10.77 7.12
N LEU A 212 -14.13 11.83 7.48
CA LEU A 212 -14.61 12.80 8.45
C LEU A 212 -15.76 13.63 7.90
N HIS A 213 -15.71 13.97 6.62
CA HIS A 213 -16.82 14.66 5.94
C HIS A 213 -18.10 13.81 5.96
N THR A 214 -17.98 12.52 5.64
CA THR A 214 -19.11 11.57 5.73
C THR A 214 -19.67 11.48 7.15
N ALA A 215 -18.81 11.47 8.18
CA ALA A 215 -19.24 11.48 9.58
C ALA A 215 -20.01 12.77 9.95
N LYS A 216 -19.59 13.93 9.43
CA LYS A 216 -20.29 15.20 9.61
C LYS A 216 -21.66 15.19 8.94
N LEU A 217 -21.75 14.75 7.70
CA LEU A 217 -23.02 14.61 6.98
C LEU A 217 -23.97 13.62 7.65
N ALA A 218 -23.45 12.57 8.25
CA ALA A 218 -24.23 11.61 9.03
C ALA A 218 -24.69 12.15 10.41
N GLY A 219 -24.32 13.38 10.78
CA GLY A 219 -24.66 14.00 12.07
C GLY A 219 -23.90 13.42 13.27
N LEU A 220 -22.83 12.64 13.03
CA LEU A 220 -22.06 11.96 14.07
C LEU A 220 -20.73 12.68 14.44
N ALA A 221 -20.38 13.72 13.69
CA ALA A 221 -19.29 14.63 14.02
C ALA A 221 -19.74 16.08 13.82
N PRO A 222 -19.34 16.99 14.71
CA PRO A 222 -19.69 18.42 14.55
C PRO A 222 -18.95 19.04 13.36
N PRO A 223 -19.44 20.14 12.79
CA PRO A 223 -18.81 20.79 11.64
C PRO A 223 -17.33 21.14 11.82
N HIS A 224 -16.93 21.51 13.05
CA HIS A 224 -15.55 21.88 13.41
C HIS A 224 -14.64 20.66 13.73
N ALA A 225 -15.15 19.43 13.66
CA ALA A 225 -14.36 18.22 13.90
C ALA A 225 -13.15 18.14 12.96
N THR A 226 -12.03 17.72 13.52
CA THR A 226 -10.78 17.44 12.80
C THR A 226 -10.32 15.99 13.04
N ASP A 227 -9.39 15.53 12.24
CA ASP A 227 -8.77 14.19 12.40
C ASP A 227 -8.09 14.02 13.77
N LYS A 228 -7.63 15.11 14.39
CA LYS A 228 -7.01 15.11 15.74
C LYS A 228 -8.03 15.05 16.85
N THR A 229 -9.14 15.78 16.73
CA THR A 229 -10.15 15.87 17.79
C THR A 229 -11.18 14.74 17.75
N HIS A 230 -11.41 14.13 16.59
CA HIS A 230 -12.43 13.10 16.36
C HIS A 230 -11.87 11.89 15.60
N SER A 231 -10.68 11.43 15.97
CA SER A 231 -9.96 10.32 15.33
C SER A 231 -10.75 9.01 15.30
N ASP A 232 -11.49 8.71 16.39
CA ASP A 232 -12.25 7.47 16.51
C ASP A 232 -13.45 7.46 15.58
N ILE A 233 -14.21 8.56 15.51
CA ILE A 233 -15.35 8.71 14.58
C ILE A 233 -14.84 8.61 13.13
N ARG A 234 -13.75 9.30 12.82
CA ARG A 234 -13.09 9.22 11.52
C ARG A 234 -12.69 7.78 11.17
N THR A 235 -12.15 7.04 12.15
CA THR A 235 -11.74 5.63 11.95
C THR A 235 -12.94 4.74 11.73
N ILE A 236 -14.04 4.93 12.46
CA ILE A 236 -15.31 4.21 12.24
C ILE A 236 -15.78 4.41 10.80
N PHE A 237 -15.85 5.65 10.32
CA PHE A 237 -16.29 5.92 8.95
C PHE A 237 -15.29 5.43 7.90
N LYS A 238 -13.99 5.47 8.17
CA LYS A 238 -12.99 4.82 7.30
C LYS A 238 -13.28 3.33 7.12
N VAL A 239 -13.56 2.61 8.20
CA VAL A 239 -13.90 1.18 8.14
C VAL A 239 -15.20 0.95 7.38
N ILE A 240 -16.25 1.76 7.64
CA ILE A 240 -17.54 1.65 6.95
C ILE A 240 -17.38 1.89 5.45
N VAL A 241 -16.79 3.00 5.06
CA VAL A 241 -16.62 3.42 3.66
C VAL A 241 -15.82 2.36 2.89
N LEU A 242 -14.61 2.05 3.35
CA LEU A 242 -13.75 1.10 2.66
C LEU A 242 -14.38 -0.30 2.59
N SER A 243 -14.92 -0.80 3.71
CA SER A 243 -15.49 -2.16 3.71
C SER A 243 -16.78 -2.25 2.87
N SER A 244 -17.63 -1.22 2.88
CA SER A 244 -18.88 -1.20 2.09
C SER A 244 -18.60 -1.14 0.59
N ASN A 245 -17.61 -0.36 0.17
CA ASN A 245 -17.22 -0.25 -1.24
C ASN A 245 -16.72 -1.59 -1.81
N TYR A 246 -16.15 -2.44 -0.96
CA TYR A 246 -15.76 -3.81 -1.32
C TYR A 246 -16.85 -4.86 -1.04
N GLY A 247 -18.09 -4.43 -0.77
CA GLY A 247 -19.23 -5.33 -0.58
C GLY A 247 -19.24 -6.12 0.72
N ALA A 248 -18.50 -5.69 1.75
CA ALA A 248 -18.55 -6.34 3.05
C ALA A 248 -19.92 -6.17 3.70
N GLY A 249 -20.48 -7.25 4.24
CA GLY A 249 -21.76 -7.22 4.97
C GLY A 249 -21.62 -6.60 6.36
N ALA A 250 -22.76 -6.12 6.92
CA ALA A 250 -22.83 -5.47 8.23
C ALA A 250 -22.18 -6.28 9.35
N TYR A 251 -22.34 -7.60 9.35
CA TYR A 251 -21.71 -8.50 10.33
C TYR A 251 -20.17 -8.42 10.31
N SER A 252 -19.57 -8.43 9.12
CA SER A 252 -18.11 -8.32 8.97
C SER A 252 -17.59 -6.94 9.40
N ILE A 253 -18.36 -5.88 9.13
CA ILE A 253 -18.00 -4.52 9.52
C ILE A 253 -18.16 -4.32 11.03
N ALA A 254 -19.23 -4.85 11.64
CA ALA A 254 -19.45 -4.80 13.08
C ALA A 254 -18.29 -5.44 13.87
N LYS A 255 -17.76 -6.57 13.38
CA LYS A 255 -16.56 -7.18 13.98
C LYS A 255 -15.38 -6.21 14.05
N LYS A 256 -15.14 -5.46 12.99
CA LYS A 256 -14.05 -4.45 12.94
C LYS A 256 -14.33 -3.26 13.86
N LEU A 257 -15.61 -2.95 14.11
CA LEU A 257 -16.03 -1.81 14.92
C LEU A 257 -16.30 -2.16 16.40
N LYS A 258 -16.15 -3.43 16.78
CA LYS A 258 -16.41 -3.91 18.16
C LYS A 258 -15.65 -3.12 19.22
N LYS A 259 -14.37 -2.78 18.96
CA LYS A 259 -13.55 -1.99 19.88
C LYS A 259 -14.08 -0.56 20.10
N PHE A 260 -14.89 -0.03 19.19
CA PHE A 260 -15.56 1.27 19.32
C PHE A 260 -16.96 1.14 19.95
N GLY A 261 -17.26 -0.04 20.53
CA GLY A 261 -18.53 -0.33 21.17
C GLY A 261 -19.72 -0.44 20.21
N LYS A 262 -19.48 -0.59 18.89
CA LYS A 262 -20.56 -0.64 17.91
C LYS A 262 -21.15 -2.04 17.80
N THR A 263 -22.45 -2.12 18.01
CA THR A 263 -23.25 -3.33 17.81
C THR A 263 -23.49 -3.59 16.32
N TYR A 264 -24.01 -4.79 16.01
CA TYR A 264 -24.46 -5.12 14.66
C TYR A 264 -25.54 -4.15 14.16
N SER A 265 -26.57 -3.85 15.00
CA SER A 265 -27.67 -2.97 14.65
C SER A 265 -27.20 -1.54 14.35
N GLU A 266 -26.35 -0.98 15.21
CA GLU A 266 -25.76 0.35 14.98
C GLU A 266 -24.93 0.37 13.70
N THR A 267 -24.09 -0.65 13.48
CA THR A 267 -23.27 -0.77 12.28
C THR A 267 -24.14 -0.86 11.02
N ALA A 268 -25.22 -1.65 11.04
CA ALA A 268 -26.16 -1.73 9.93
C ALA A 268 -26.84 -0.37 9.65
N GLY A 269 -27.21 0.37 10.71
CA GLY A 269 -27.71 1.74 10.61
C GLY A 269 -26.71 2.70 9.94
N LEU A 270 -25.45 2.66 10.38
CA LEU A 270 -24.38 3.49 9.79
C LEU A 270 -24.13 3.17 8.31
N ILE A 271 -24.14 1.90 7.93
CA ILE A 271 -24.03 1.48 6.52
C ILE A 271 -25.22 1.99 5.70
N LYS A 272 -26.43 1.92 6.25
CA LYS A 272 -27.63 2.45 5.59
C LYS A 272 -27.49 3.96 5.37
N THR A 273 -27.14 4.72 6.41
CA THR A 273 -26.89 6.17 6.31
C THR A 273 -25.82 6.48 5.26
N TYR A 274 -24.69 5.74 5.24
CA TYR A 274 -23.65 5.92 4.23
C TYR A 274 -24.19 5.72 2.81
N LYS A 275 -24.98 4.67 2.57
CA LYS A 275 -25.61 4.41 1.27
C LYS A 275 -26.62 5.47 0.86
N GLU A 276 -27.37 6.01 1.81
CA GLU A 276 -28.32 7.09 1.57
C GLU A 276 -27.66 8.41 1.23
N LEU A 277 -26.55 8.77 1.93
CA LEU A 277 -25.75 9.95 1.66
C LEU A 277 -25.19 9.97 0.23
N TYR A 278 -24.76 8.81 -0.26
CA TYR A 278 -24.14 8.64 -1.59
C TYR A 278 -25.00 7.75 -2.49
N LYS A 279 -26.30 7.99 -2.49
CA LYS A 279 -27.29 7.17 -3.21
C LYS A 279 -27.00 7.11 -4.72
N VAL A 280 -26.54 8.19 -5.32
CA VAL A 280 -26.21 8.23 -6.77
C VAL A 280 -25.07 7.27 -7.07
N TYR A 281 -24.04 7.26 -6.25
CA TYR A 281 -22.92 6.34 -6.36
C TYR A 281 -23.35 4.86 -6.19
N PHE A 282 -24.15 4.54 -5.19
CA PHE A 282 -24.58 3.15 -4.97
C PHE A 282 -25.53 2.66 -6.04
N ASN A 283 -26.44 3.48 -6.54
CA ASN A 283 -27.27 3.15 -7.70
C ASN A 283 -26.42 2.87 -8.93
N TRP A 284 -25.41 3.72 -9.20
CA TRP A 284 -24.46 3.51 -10.31
C TRP A 284 -23.72 2.17 -10.19
N ILE A 285 -23.27 1.78 -8.97
CA ILE A 285 -22.62 0.47 -8.75
C ILE A 285 -23.59 -0.68 -9.05
N ASP A 286 -24.83 -0.58 -8.58
CA ASP A 286 -25.86 -1.60 -8.79
C ASP A 286 -26.17 -1.74 -10.28
N ASP A 287 -26.30 -0.63 -11.01
CA ASP A 287 -26.52 -0.63 -12.48
C ASP A 287 -25.35 -1.29 -13.21
N ARG A 288 -24.10 -0.97 -12.87
CA ARG A 288 -22.90 -1.60 -13.45
C ARG A 288 -22.85 -3.10 -13.14
N SER A 289 -23.20 -3.49 -11.93
CA SER A 289 -23.23 -4.89 -11.51
C SER A 289 -24.33 -5.66 -12.25
N ASN A 290 -25.52 -5.09 -12.37
CA ASN A 290 -26.66 -5.67 -13.11
C ASN A 290 -26.33 -5.81 -14.59
N HIS A 291 -25.71 -4.79 -15.22
CA HIS A 291 -25.22 -4.87 -16.58
C HIS A 291 -24.28 -6.06 -16.79
N ALA A 292 -23.31 -6.24 -15.88
CA ALA A 292 -22.37 -7.36 -15.95
C ALA A 292 -23.07 -8.73 -15.81
N LEU A 293 -24.06 -8.83 -14.94
CA LEU A 293 -24.85 -10.06 -14.76
C LEU A 293 -25.72 -10.38 -15.98
N MET A 294 -26.28 -9.36 -16.62
CA MET A 294 -27.16 -9.52 -17.79
C MET A 294 -26.41 -9.81 -19.07
N HIS A 295 -25.28 -9.12 -19.28
CA HIS A 295 -24.55 -9.17 -20.56
C HIS A 295 -23.30 -10.06 -20.51
N GLY A 296 -22.90 -10.55 -19.35
CA GLY A 296 -21.76 -11.45 -19.18
C GLY A 296 -20.40 -10.74 -19.30
N PHE A 297 -20.34 -9.40 -19.20
CA PHE A 297 -19.10 -8.64 -19.16
C PHE A 297 -19.26 -7.29 -18.46
N ILE A 298 -18.12 -6.72 -18.06
CA ILE A 298 -17.97 -5.37 -17.53
C ILE A 298 -16.70 -4.76 -18.11
N SER A 299 -16.74 -3.46 -18.48
CA SER A 299 -15.66 -2.77 -19.20
C SER A 299 -15.25 -1.49 -18.48
N SER A 300 -13.96 -1.12 -18.58
CA SER A 300 -13.47 0.23 -18.29
C SER A 300 -13.79 1.19 -19.46
N SER A 301 -13.58 2.49 -19.24
CA SER A 301 -13.76 3.54 -20.27
C SER A 301 -12.89 3.32 -21.49
N LEU A 302 -11.68 2.77 -21.31
CA LEU A 302 -10.77 2.41 -22.40
C LEU A 302 -10.86 0.94 -22.81
N GLY A 303 -11.98 0.25 -22.52
CA GLY A 303 -12.27 -1.08 -23.03
C GLY A 303 -11.40 -2.20 -22.43
N TRP A 304 -10.97 -2.07 -21.18
CA TRP A 304 -10.49 -3.24 -20.43
C TRP A 304 -11.68 -4.06 -19.99
N ASP A 305 -11.87 -5.25 -20.59
CA ASP A 305 -13.02 -6.09 -20.34
C ASP A 305 -12.73 -7.20 -19.34
N ARG A 306 -13.69 -7.42 -18.44
CA ARG A 306 -13.82 -8.68 -17.72
C ARG A 306 -15.01 -9.42 -18.25
N ARG A 307 -14.77 -10.52 -18.97
CA ARG A 307 -15.79 -11.38 -19.54
C ARG A 307 -16.00 -12.62 -18.69
N PHE A 308 -17.24 -13.08 -18.57
CA PHE A 308 -17.63 -14.24 -17.81
C PHE A 308 -18.04 -15.37 -18.76
N ALA A 309 -17.64 -16.60 -18.44
CA ALA A 309 -18.08 -17.75 -19.19
C ALA A 309 -19.63 -17.91 -19.09
N LYS A 310 -20.24 -18.42 -20.14
CA LYS A 310 -21.66 -18.73 -20.13
C LYS A 310 -21.97 -19.70 -18.98
N ASN A 311 -22.95 -19.37 -18.15
CA ASN A 311 -23.34 -20.11 -16.94
C ASN A 311 -22.31 -20.07 -15.77
N ALA A 312 -21.29 -19.20 -15.80
CA ALA A 312 -20.41 -19.01 -14.65
C ALA A 312 -21.17 -18.34 -13.49
N PHE A 313 -20.92 -18.80 -12.28
CA PHE A 313 -21.38 -18.08 -11.09
C PHE A 313 -20.57 -16.77 -10.95
N ILE A 314 -21.27 -15.64 -11.08
CA ILE A 314 -20.67 -14.32 -10.90
C ILE A 314 -20.99 -13.84 -9.49
N ASN A 315 -19.98 -13.67 -8.64
CA ASN A 315 -20.18 -13.08 -7.32
C ASN A 315 -20.41 -11.56 -7.47
N PRO A 316 -21.60 -11.03 -7.16
CA PRO A 316 -21.90 -9.59 -7.32
C PRO A 316 -20.94 -8.68 -6.54
N ARG A 317 -20.46 -9.11 -5.36
CA ARG A 317 -19.49 -8.35 -4.57
C ARG A 317 -18.18 -8.12 -5.31
N SER A 318 -17.78 -9.05 -6.19
CA SER A 318 -16.56 -8.90 -6.98
C SER A 318 -16.69 -7.87 -8.11
N LEU A 319 -17.91 -7.39 -8.37
CA LEU A 319 -18.21 -6.36 -9.37
C LEU A 319 -18.23 -4.95 -8.76
N MET A 320 -18.60 -4.83 -7.48
CA MET A 320 -18.85 -3.52 -6.83
C MET A 320 -17.69 -2.53 -6.97
N ASN A 321 -16.46 -2.97 -6.77
CA ASN A 321 -15.27 -2.11 -6.90
C ASN A 321 -14.50 -2.33 -8.20
N TRP A 322 -14.99 -3.20 -9.09
CA TRP A 322 -14.24 -3.57 -10.30
C TRP A 322 -14.03 -2.38 -11.24
N SER A 323 -15.10 -1.64 -11.54
CA SER A 323 -15.03 -0.47 -12.44
C SER A 323 -14.06 0.59 -11.92
N ILE A 324 -14.13 0.90 -10.62
CA ILE A 324 -13.26 1.88 -9.98
C ILE A 324 -11.79 1.47 -10.08
N GLN A 325 -11.48 0.20 -9.77
CA GLN A 325 -10.11 -0.31 -9.86
C GLN A 325 -9.61 -0.41 -11.29
N ALA A 326 -10.48 -0.69 -12.26
CA ALA A 326 -10.11 -0.74 -13.66
C ALA A 326 -9.79 0.66 -14.19
N GLU A 327 -10.61 1.66 -13.85
CA GLU A 327 -10.32 3.06 -14.21
C GLU A 327 -9.06 3.60 -13.52
N SER A 328 -8.84 3.27 -12.22
CA SER A 328 -7.57 3.57 -11.53
C SER A 328 -6.37 3.03 -12.32
N ALA A 329 -6.49 1.80 -12.84
CA ALA A 329 -5.42 1.22 -13.65
C ALA A 329 -5.22 1.94 -14.99
N GLU A 330 -6.28 2.46 -15.61
CA GLU A 330 -6.18 3.28 -16.84
C GLU A 330 -5.56 4.64 -16.53
N VAL A 331 -5.96 5.30 -15.42
CA VAL A 331 -5.38 6.57 -14.97
C VAL A 331 -3.87 6.41 -14.73
N LEU A 332 -3.47 5.36 -13.99
CA LEU A 332 -2.06 5.11 -13.69
C LEU A 332 -1.23 4.86 -14.96
N ARG A 333 -1.75 4.06 -15.93
CA ARG A 333 -1.07 3.81 -17.20
C ARG A 333 -0.91 5.09 -18.03
N ASN A 334 -1.97 5.88 -18.13
CA ASN A 334 -1.92 7.14 -18.88
C ASN A 334 -0.97 8.14 -18.21
N ALA A 335 -0.97 8.20 -16.88
CA ALA A 335 -0.02 9.02 -16.12
C ALA A 335 1.42 8.58 -16.39
N LEU A 336 1.71 7.26 -16.37
CA LEU A 336 3.05 6.74 -16.68
C LEU A 336 3.52 7.16 -18.06
N ILE A 337 2.68 7.03 -19.09
CA ILE A 337 3.02 7.43 -20.45
C ILE A 337 3.39 8.92 -20.47
N ARG A 338 2.55 9.79 -19.91
CA ARG A 338 2.77 11.24 -19.85
C ARG A 338 4.05 11.61 -19.08
N LEU A 339 4.33 10.93 -17.98
CA LEU A 339 5.55 11.14 -17.20
C LEU A 339 6.80 10.81 -18.04
N ILE A 340 6.80 9.67 -18.71
CA ILE A 340 7.93 9.25 -19.54
C ILE A 340 8.11 10.15 -20.76
N ASP A 341 7.02 10.57 -21.40
CA ASP A 341 7.05 11.49 -22.55
C ASP A 341 7.52 12.90 -22.14
N ALA A 342 7.23 13.32 -20.90
CA ALA A 342 7.76 14.55 -20.31
C ALA A 342 9.24 14.45 -19.85
N GLY A 343 9.90 13.31 -20.06
CA GLY A 343 11.30 13.10 -19.66
C GLY A 343 11.50 12.85 -18.16
N ILE A 344 10.43 12.62 -17.40
CA ILE A 344 10.51 12.34 -15.96
C ILE A 344 11.08 10.94 -15.72
N LYS A 345 12.10 10.86 -14.87
CA LYS A 345 12.73 9.60 -14.50
C LYS A 345 11.89 8.86 -13.46
N VAL A 346 11.01 7.98 -13.91
CA VAL A 346 10.19 7.12 -13.04
C VAL A 346 11.01 5.91 -12.64
N CYS A 347 11.13 5.65 -11.33
CA CYS A 347 11.88 4.53 -10.75
C CYS A 347 10.97 3.39 -10.29
N ALA A 348 9.74 3.69 -9.88
CA ALA A 348 8.76 2.69 -9.47
C ALA A 348 7.32 3.17 -9.65
N MET A 349 6.42 2.20 -9.79
CA MET A 349 4.98 2.35 -9.62
C MET A 349 4.57 1.53 -8.39
N VAL A 350 3.85 2.13 -7.45
CA VAL A 350 3.44 1.46 -6.21
C VAL A 350 1.97 1.78 -5.96
N HIS A 351 1.08 0.83 -6.22
CA HIS A 351 -0.37 0.99 -6.14
C HIS A 351 -0.90 2.11 -7.05
N ASP A 352 -1.14 3.28 -6.50
CA ASP A 352 -1.67 4.52 -7.08
C ASP A 352 -0.63 5.67 -7.03
N ALA A 353 0.66 5.32 -6.94
CA ALA A 353 1.74 6.28 -6.77
C ALA A 353 2.93 6.00 -7.68
N PHE A 354 3.75 7.05 -7.88
CA PHE A 354 5.03 6.96 -8.57
C PHE A 354 6.19 7.38 -7.66
N LEU A 355 7.30 6.66 -7.74
CA LEU A 355 8.58 7.11 -7.25
C LEU A 355 9.37 7.67 -8.44
N ILE A 356 9.67 8.96 -8.41
CA ILE A 356 10.49 9.63 -9.44
C ILE A 356 11.82 10.08 -8.86
N GLU A 357 12.83 10.21 -9.70
CA GLU A 357 14.14 10.71 -9.33
C GLU A 357 14.47 11.98 -10.11
N CYS A 358 14.81 13.06 -9.40
CA CYS A 358 15.06 14.37 -9.99
C CYS A 358 16.39 14.94 -9.52
N PRO A 359 17.15 15.68 -10.36
CA PRO A 359 18.30 16.46 -9.93
C PRO A 359 17.89 17.52 -8.89
N VAL A 360 18.72 17.71 -7.85
CA VAL A 360 18.43 18.70 -6.78
C VAL A 360 18.10 20.09 -7.32
N PRO A 361 18.84 20.67 -8.30
CA PRO A 361 18.53 22.01 -8.81
C PRO A 361 17.15 22.13 -9.46
N GLU A 362 16.64 21.05 -10.06
CA GLU A 362 15.43 21.04 -10.90
C GLU A 362 14.23 20.37 -10.22
N HIS A 363 14.39 19.81 -9.02
CA HIS A 363 13.40 18.91 -8.43
C HIS A 363 12.01 19.54 -8.31
N LYS A 364 11.91 20.84 -7.94
CA LYS A 364 10.63 21.52 -7.79
C LYS A 364 9.86 21.60 -9.10
N ASP A 365 10.55 21.94 -10.20
CA ASP A 365 9.94 22.02 -11.51
C ASP A 365 9.57 20.64 -12.05
N GLN A 366 10.44 19.66 -11.92
CA GLN A 366 10.15 18.29 -12.36
C GLN A 366 8.99 17.66 -11.56
N ILE A 367 8.91 17.89 -10.25
CA ILE A 367 7.78 17.46 -9.42
C ILE A 367 6.49 18.14 -9.88
N ARG A 368 6.53 19.45 -10.16
CA ARG A 368 5.36 20.20 -10.66
C ARG A 368 4.88 19.63 -12.00
N VAL A 369 5.79 19.36 -12.94
CA VAL A 369 5.47 18.73 -14.23
C VAL A 369 4.90 17.33 -14.02
N ALA A 370 5.51 16.53 -13.16
CA ALA A 370 5.05 15.18 -12.87
C ALA A 370 3.63 15.17 -12.26
N LYS A 371 3.35 16.04 -11.30
CA LYS A 371 1.99 16.19 -10.74
C LYS A 371 0.98 16.61 -11.80
N GLN A 372 1.36 17.51 -12.72
CA GLN A 372 0.50 17.91 -13.82
C GLN A 372 0.20 16.74 -14.76
N CYS A 373 1.20 15.92 -15.10
CA CYS A 373 1.00 14.71 -15.91
C CYS A 373 0.01 13.73 -15.25
N MET A 374 0.09 13.56 -13.92
CA MET A 374 -0.84 12.72 -13.16
C MET A 374 -2.27 13.30 -13.17
N ILE A 375 -2.40 14.61 -12.97
CA ILE A 375 -3.70 15.31 -12.99
C ILE A 375 -4.33 15.23 -14.39
N ASP A 376 -3.55 15.45 -15.45
CA ASP A 376 -4.04 15.41 -16.83
C ASP A 376 -4.44 14.01 -17.26
N ALA A 377 -3.78 12.97 -16.73
CA ALA A 377 -4.19 11.59 -16.90
C ALA A 377 -5.58 11.31 -16.30
N ALA A 378 -5.81 11.73 -15.06
CA ALA A 378 -7.11 11.58 -14.42
C ALA A 378 -8.19 12.38 -15.18
N ARG A 379 -7.88 13.62 -15.60
CA ARG A 379 -8.81 14.45 -16.38
C ARG A 379 -9.18 13.78 -17.71
N TYR A 380 -8.21 13.17 -18.39
CA TYR A 380 -8.44 12.48 -19.64
C TYR A 380 -9.31 11.22 -19.48
N ILE A 381 -9.08 10.43 -18.41
CA ILE A 381 -9.77 9.15 -18.22
C ILE A 381 -11.16 9.33 -17.57
N VAL A 382 -11.27 10.16 -16.52
CA VAL A 382 -12.51 10.26 -15.71
C VAL A 382 -13.12 11.67 -15.68
N GLY A 383 -12.52 12.64 -16.37
CA GLY A 383 -13.12 13.97 -16.58
C GLY A 383 -12.92 14.97 -15.47
N GLY A 384 -12.09 14.68 -14.44
CA GLY A 384 -11.94 15.56 -13.28
C GLY A 384 -10.49 15.82 -12.86
N THR A 385 -10.33 16.75 -11.90
CA THR A 385 -9.01 17.15 -11.37
C THR A 385 -8.75 16.44 -10.03
N ILE A 386 -7.84 15.49 -10.03
CA ILE A 386 -7.41 14.76 -8.83
C ILE A 386 -6.33 15.54 -8.09
N MET A 387 -6.31 15.43 -6.75
CA MET A 387 -5.21 15.94 -5.93
C MET A 387 -4.06 14.91 -5.90
N VAL A 388 -2.81 15.43 -5.88
CA VAL A 388 -1.59 14.62 -5.79
C VAL A 388 -0.78 15.08 -4.59
N ASP A 389 -0.59 14.18 -3.63
CA ASP A 389 0.28 14.38 -2.48
C ASP A 389 1.74 14.11 -2.87
N GLU A 390 2.70 14.70 -2.15
CA GLU A 390 4.12 14.51 -2.40
C GLU A 390 4.92 14.31 -1.12
N GLU A 391 5.92 13.42 -1.19
CA GLU A 391 6.95 13.25 -0.17
C GLU A 391 8.32 13.30 -0.85
N ILE A 392 9.25 14.14 -0.36
CA ILE A 392 10.57 14.36 -0.97
C ILE A 392 11.66 13.81 -0.07
N TYR A 393 12.59 13.05 -0.64
CA TYR A 393 13.69 12.40 0.06
C TYR A 393 15.03 12.83 -0.56
N PHE A 394 15.80 13.64 0.16
CA PHE A 394 17.14 14.08 -0.24
C PHE A 394 18.25 13.04 0.04
N LYS A 395 17.93 12.05 0.85
CA LYS A 395 18.78 10.92 1.24
C LYS A 395 17.94 9.65 1.22
N ASN A 396 18.19 8.73 2.16
CA ASN A 396 17.36 7.55 2.32
C ASN A 396 15.88 7.91 2.57
N CYS A 397 14.98 7.05 2.12
CA CYS A 397 13.52 7.27 2.27
C CYS A 397 13.07 7.04 3.72
N VAL A 398 13.42 7.97 4.60
CA VAL A 398 13.05 7.95 6.02
C VAL A 398 11.54 8.06 6.19
N GLN A 399 10.96 7.17 6.98
CA GLN A 399 9.51 7.07 7.16
C GLN A 399 9.04 7.94 8.34
N LEU A 400 8.43 9.08 8.03
CA LEU A 400 7.96 10.05 9.00
C LEU A 400 6.41 10.12 9.04
N ASN A 401 5.87 10.59 10.16
CA ASN A 401 4.46 10.94 10.26
C ASN A 401 4.22 12.41 9.82
N LYS A 402 2.96 12.84 9.80
CA LYS A 402 2.58 14.21 9.41
C LYS A 402 3.19 15.32 10.27
N GLN A 403 3.75 15.00 11.43
CA GLN A 403 4.44 15.93 12.35
C GLN A 403 5.97 15.88 12.17
N GLY A 404 6.49 15.17 11.16
CA GLY A 404 7.93 15.04 10.90
C GLY A 404 8.66 14.13 11.90
N LYS A 405 7.95 13.36 12.74
CA LYS A 405 8.53 12.39 13.68
C LYS A 405 8.57 10.99 13.05
N PRO A 406 9.52 10.13 13.46
CA PRO A 406 9.53 8.74 13.04
C PRO A 406 8.15 8.10 13.19
N ASN A 407 7.69 7.43 12.15
CA ASN A 407 6.49 6.61 12.23
C ASN A 407 6.86 5.18 12.65
N LYS A 408 5.88 4.30 12.78
CA LYS A 408 6.10 2.91 13.21
C LYS A 408 7.03 2.11 12.29
N ASP A 409 7.04 2.43 11.01
CA ASP A 409 7.93 1.76 10.04
C ASP A 409 9.38 2.22 10.22
N GLN A 410 9.60 3.50 10.55
CA GLN A 410 10.92 4.01 10.91
C GLN A 410 11.41 3.40 12.22
N GLU A 411 10.54 3.32 13.24
CA GLU A 411 10.88 2.68 14.52
C GLU A 411 11.33 1.22 14.36
N ILE A 412 10.72 0.47 13.43
CA ILE A 412 11.13 -0.90 13.12
C ILE A 412 12.54 -0.91 12.49
N PHE A 413 12.79 -0.04 11.54
CA PHE A 413 14.09 0.07 10.88
C PHE A 413 15.19 0.44 11.89
N ASP A 414 14.94 1.46 12.72
CA ASP A 414 15.88 1.94 13.73
C ASP A 414 16.19 0.84 14.74
N LEU A 415 15.18 0.08 15.18
CA LEU A 415 15.34 -1.04 16.09
C LEU A 415 16.24 -2.14 15.50
N ILE A 416 16.05 -2.50 14.23
CA ILE A 416 16.86 -3.50 13.56
C ILE A 416 18.33 -3.05 13.55
N PHE A 417 18.57 -1.81 13.13
CA PHE A 417 19.94 -1.28 13.04
C PHE A 417 20.58 -1.01 14.40
N GLU A 418 19.79 -0.72 15.42
CA GLU A 418 20.28 -0.68 16.80
C GLU A 418 20.85 -2.05 17.23
N GLU A 419 20.12 -3.14 16.97
CA GLU A 419 20.59 -4.49 17.30
C GLU A 419 21.79 -4.92 16.42
N ILE A 420 21.79 -4.58 15.12
CA ILE A 420 22.94 -4.81 14.24
C ILE A 420 24.18 -4.11 14.78
N ASN A 421 24.06 -2.84 15.16
CA ASN A 421 25.18 -2.06 15.66
C ASN A 421 25.71 -2.58 17.02
N LYS A 422 24.82 -3.05 17.90
CA LYS A 422 25.23 -3.73 19.14
C LYS A 422 26.02 -5.01 18.84
N PHE A 423 25.50 -5.83 17.93
CA PHE A 423 26.19 -7.07 17.55
C PHE A 423 27.56 -6.81 16.93
N LYS A 424 27.67 -5.81 16.07
CA LYS A 424 28.98 -5.37 15.50
C LYS A 424 29.97 -4.98 16.60
N LYS A 425 29.54 -4.13 17.55
CA LYS A 425 30.40 -3.70 18.65
C LYS A 425 30.90 -4.87 19.48
N LEU A 426 30.04 -5.82 19.82
CA LEU A 426 30.41 -7.02 20.56
C LEU A 426 31.40 -7.90 19.79
N LYS A 427 31.19 -8.08 18.50
CA LYS A 427 32.08 -8.85 17.63
C LYS A 427 33.49 -8.23 17.54
N TYR A 428 33.56 -6.89 17.39
CA TYR A 428 34.84 -6.19 17.31
C TYR A 428 35.56 -6.06 18.65
N SER A 429 34.83 -6.01 19.77
CA SER A 429 35.45 -6.02 21.12
C SER A 429 36.03 -7.38 21.53
N GLN A 430 35.66 -8.46 20.85
CA GLN A 430 36.18 -9.81 21.07
C GLN A 430 37.37 -10.19 20.17
N VAL A 431 37.76 -9.30 19.23
CA VAL A 431 39.00 -9.49 18.44
C VAL A 431 40.17 -9.08 19.34
N PRO A 432 41.08 -10.00 19.71
CA PRO A 432 42.25 -9.64 20.48
C PRO A 432 43.08 -8.59 19.74
N THR A 433 43.52 -7.56 20.42
CA THR A 433 44.37 -6.48 19.91
C THR A 433 45.75 -6.94 19.45
N ASP A 434 46.09 -8.21 19.59
CA ASP A 434 47.42 -8.79 19.29
C ASP A 434 47.77 -8.91 17.82
N ASN A 435 46.83 -8.66 16.89
CA ASN A 435 47.10 -8.76 15.44
C ASN A 435 47.33 -7.41 14.72
N MET A 436 47.43 -6.28 15.46
CA MET A 436 47.72 -4.97 14.86
C MET A 436 49.19 -4.53 14.83
N VAL A 437 50.09 -5.38 15.29
CA VAL A 437 51.56 -5.03 15.26
C VAL A 437 52.34 -6.19 14.65
N ARG A 438 52.27 -6.39 13.36
CA ARG A 438 53.38 -6.92 12.57
C ARG A 438 53.52 -6.13 11.28
N GLY A 439 54.54 -5.28 11.30
CA GLY A 439 55.07 -4.38 10.37
C GLY A 439 54.96 -4.71 8.88
N ILE A 440 54.50 -3.71 8.16
CA ILE A 440 54.97 -3.51 6.79
C ILE A 440 56.08 -2.49 6.90
N THR A 441 57.32 -2.97 6.93
CA THR A 441 58.53 -2.14 6.65
C THR A 441 58.55 -1.96 5.13
N ILE A 442 58.17 -0.77 4.70
CA ILE A 442 58.43 -0.35 3.30
C ILE A 442 59.88 0.13 3.27
N ASN A 443 60.76 -0.65 2.65
CA ASN A 443 62.06 -0.16 2.25
C ASN A 443 61.92 0.62 0.93
N TYR A 444 62.56 1.79 0.89
CA TYR A 444 62.66 2.73 -0.22
C TYR A 444 63.24 2.11 -1.49
#